data_82cba7b887349681ca38f9b9399c7f6d
#
_entry.id   82cba7b887349681ca38f9b9399c7f6d
#
_cell.length_a   1.000
_cell.length_b   1.000
_cell.length_c   1.000
_cell.angle_alpha   90.00
_cell.angle_beta   90.00
_cell.angle_gamma   90.00
#
_symmetry.space_group_name_H-M   'P 1'
#
loop_
_entity.id
_entity.type
_entity.pdbx_description
1 polymer ?
#
loop_
_entity_poly.entity_id
_entity_poly.type
_entity_poly.pdbx_seq_one_letter_code
_entity_poly.pdbx_strand_id
1 'polypeptide(L)'
;KRHAETLNHAGEMTRAAGIKMAYHNHGFEFERTGNRAHYDILLEETEPDLVDFELDLYWIANAGVDPMPYLVNHPGRFSMLHVKDRDQFGRMTSVGSGTINFSKIFAQADTAGFQHFFIEHDNPGDGFASIASSIYTLRNLQF
;
A
#
# COMPACT_ATOMS: atom_id res chain seq x y z
N LYS A 1 17.44 -7.74 5.85
CA LYS A 1 18.46 -6.79 6.36
C LYS A 1 19.17 -6.05 5.22
N ARG A 2 19.98 -6.70 4.39
CA ARG A 2 20.74 -6.03 3.31
C ARG A 2 19.83 -5.16 2.39
N HIS A 3 18.59 -5.58 2.12
CA HIS A 3 17.64 -4.77 1.34
C HIS A 3 17.21 -3.51 2.09
N ALA A 4 16.91 -3.61 3.38
CA ALA A 4 16.57 -2.45 4.21
C ALA A 4 17.75 -1.46 4.32
N GLU A 5 18.96 -1.94 4.47
CA GLU A 5 20.18 -1.10 4.43
C GLU A 5 20.30 -0.33 3.11
N THR A 6 20.01 -0.99 1.98
CA THR A 6 20.00 -0.33 0.66
C THR A 6 18.91 0.75 0.58
N LEU A 7 17.71 0.49 1.13
CA LEU A 7 16.62 1.47 1.16
C LEU A 7 16.97 2.66 2.06
N ASN A 8 17.54 2.42 3.23
CA ASN A 8 17.99 3.50 4.12
C ASN A 8 19.03 4.39 3.43
N HIS A 9 20.03 3.80 2.78
CA HIS A 9 21.02 4.57 2.02
C HIS A 9 20.40 5.36 0.86
N ALA A 10 19.48 4.77 0.11
CA ALA A 10 18.73 5.48 -0.93
C ALA A 10 17.90 6.64 -0.33
N GLY A 11 17.26 6.41 0.85
CA GLY A 11 16.53 7.42 1.59
C GLY A 11 17.40 8.61 2.02
N GLU A 12 18.64 8.36 2.47
CA GLU A 12 19.62 9.43 2.77
C GLU A 12 19.92 10.29 1.54
N MET A 13 20.20 9.63 0.41
CA MET A 13 20.53 10.32 -0.85
C MET A 13 19.34 11.14 -1.37
N THR A 14 18.14 10.57 -1.37
CA THR A 14 16.93 11.26 -1.86
C THR A 14 16.53 12.41 -0.95
N ARG A 15 16.64 12.22 0.38
CA ARG A 15 16.38 13.30 1.36
C ARG A 15 17.31 14.50 1.15
N ALA A 16 18.59 14.27 0.85
CA ALA A 16 19.53 15.34 0.55
C ALA A 16 19.13 16.15 -0.69
N ALA A 17 18.34 15.56 -1.60
CA ALA A 17 17.78 16.21 -2.78
C ALA A 17 16.34 16.75 -2.55
N GLY A 18 15.81 16.68 -1.33
CA GLY A 18 14.44 17.10 -1.01
C GLY A 18 13.35 16.13 -1.49
N ILE A 19 13.71 14.87 -1.77
CA ILE A 19 12.80 13.84 -2.25
C ILE A 19 12.60 12.80 -1.14
N LYS A 20 11.35 12.43 -0.87
CA LYS A 20 11.03 11.35 0.08
C LYS A 20 11.09 9.99 -0.63
N MET A 21 11.80 9.05 -0.03
CA MET A 21 11.84 7.65 -0.49
C MET A 21 10.62 6.90 0.01
N ALA A 22 10.01 6.08 -0.84
CA ALA A 22 8.98 5.14 -0.41
C ALA A 22 9.18 3.77 -1.05
N TYR A 23 8.76 2.72 -0.34
CA TYR A 23 8.78 1.35 -0.79
C TYR A 23 7.37 0.88 -1.13
N HIS A 24 7.17 0.40 -2.37
CA HIS A 24 5.93 -0.19 -2.84
C HIS A 24 6.01 -1.73 -2.78
N ASN A 25 5.02 -2.37 -2.14
CA ASN A 25 4.93 -3.82 -2.04
C ASN A 25 4.15 -4.45 -3.19
N HIS A 26 4.50 -5.71 -3.44
CA HIS A 26 3.69 -6.69 -4.15
C HIS A 26 3.20 -7.79 -3.18
N GLY A 27 2.88 -8.97 -3.70
CA GLY A 27 2.42 -10.08 -2.86
C GLY A 27 3.56 -10.88 -2.22
N PHE A 28 4.73 -10.94 -2.86
CA PHE A 28 5.84 -11.79 -2.43
C PHE A 28 6.51 -11.30 -1.12
N GLU A 29 6.40 -10.03 -0.77
CA GLU A 29 6.93 -9.51 0.49
C GLU A 29 6.17 -10.05 1.70
N PHE A 30 4.96 -10.55 1.51
CA PHE A 30 4.17 -11.18 2.57
C PHE A 30 4.48 -12.69 2.73
N GLU A 31 5.34 -13.25 1.87
CA GLU A 31 5.91 -14.58 2.09
C GLU A 31 6.74 -14.61 3.38
N ARG A 32 6.65 -15.74 4.09
CA ARG A 32 7.26 -15.86 5.42
C ARG A 32 8.50 -16.74 5.38
N THR A 33 9.53 -16.27 6.06
CA THR A 33 10.69 -17.10 6.45
C THR A 33 10.63 -17.32 7.96
N GLY A 34 10.33 -18.53 8.38
CA GLY A 34 9.97 -18.82 9.77
C GLY A 34 8.68 -18.11 10.16
N ASN A 35 8.71 -17.31 11.22
CA ASN A 35 7.54 -16.60 11.75
C ASN A 35 7.38 -15.16 11.27
N ARG A 36 8.27 -14.66 10.39
CA ARG A 36 8.27 -13.25 9.93
C ARG A 36 8.02 -13.17 8.42
N ALA A 37 7.16 -12.24 8.00
CA ALA A 37 7.07 -11.85 6.61
C ALA A 37 8.28 -10.99 6.21
N HIS A 38 8.63 -10.99 4.93
CA HIS A 38 9.70 -10.12 4.43
C HIS A 38 9.32 -8.64 4.59
N TYR A 39 8.03 -8.32 4.48
CA TYR A 39 7.50 -6.97 4.69
C TYR A 39 7.67 -6.49 6.13
N ASP A 40 7.49 -7.39 7.13
CA ASP A 40 7.73 -7.07 8.54
C ASP A 40 9.19 -6.62 8.75
N ILE A 41 10.12 -7.34 8.10
CA ILE A 41 11.56 -7.02 8.19
C ILE A 41 11.87 -5.65 7.57
N LEU A 42 11.22 -5.30 6.47
CA LEU A 42 11.40 -3.99 5.83
C LEU A 42 10.89 -2.86 6.75
N LEU A 43 9.69 -3.02 7.34
CA LEU A 43 9.11 -2.05 8.26
C LEU A 43 9.96 -1.82 9.51
N GLU A 44 10.56 -2.89 10.06
CA GLU A 44 11.34 -2.83 11.29
C GLU A 44 12.78 -2.34 11.08
N GLU A 45 13.41 -2.67 9.95
CA GLU A 45 14.83 -2.41 9.69
C GLU A 45 15.06 -1.13 8.84
N THR A 46 13.99 -0.47 8.37
CA THR A 46 14.11 0.82 7.69
C THR A 46 13.83 1.98 8.63
N GLU A 47 14.64 3.04 8.51
CA GLU A 47 14.50 4.24 9.31
C GLU A 47 13.25 5.04 8.90
N PRO A 48 12.33 5.35 9.84
CA PRO A 48 11.09 6.06 9.53
C PRO A 48 11.29 7.43 8.87
N ASP A 49 12.38 8.13 9.22
CA ASP A 49 12.71 9.43 8.65
C ASP A 49 13.26 9.34 7.21
N LEU A 50 13.66 8.16 6.77
CA LEU A 50 14.29 7.94 5.48
C LEU A 50 13.39 7.24 4.47
N VAL A 51 12.59 6.27 4.94
CA VAL A 51 11.81 5.39 4.07
C VAL A 51 10.36 5.33 4.55
N ASP A 52 9.44 5.79 3.71
CA ASP A 52 8.01 5.55 3.87
C ASP A 52 7.60 4.28 3.11
N PHE A 53 6.32 3.95 3.23
CA PHE A 53 5.73 2.84 2.50
C PHE A 53 4.55 3.32 1.66
N GLU A 54 4.49 2.79 0.44
CA GLU A 54 3.36 2.85 -0.44
C GLU A 54 2.66 1.48 -0.40
N LEU A 55 1.61 1.38 0.43
CA LEU A 55 0.91 0.11 0.59
C LEU A 55 -0.01 -0.15 -0.61
N ASP A 56 0.25 -1.24 -1.32
CA ASP A 56 -0.64 -1.71 -2.39
C ASP A 56 -1.73 -2.62 -1.80
N LEU A 57 -2.97 -2.13 -1.85
CA LEU A 57 -4.12 -2.78 -1.22
C LEU A 57 -4.55 -4.05 -1.96
N TYR A 58 -4.36 -4.11 -3.28
CA TYR A 58 -4.62 -5.34 -4.04
C TYR A 58 -3.61 -6.42 -3.68
N TRP A 59 -2.33 -6.10 -3.70
CA TRP A 59 -1.29 -7.10 -3.50
C TRP A 59 -1.29 -7.69 -2.09
N ILE A 60 -1.49 -6.88 -1.05
CA ILE A 60 -1.61 -7.40 0.32
C ILE A 60 -2.85 -8.29 0.47
N ALA A 61 -4.01 -7.87 -0.08
CA ALA A 61 -5.22 -8.68 -0.07
C ALA A 61 -5.09 -9.96 -0.89
N ASN A 62 -4.37 -9.91 -2.03
CA ASN A 62 -4.11 -11.07 -2.88
C ASN A 62 -3.16 -12.07 -2.24
N ALA A 63 -2.26 -11.62 -1.37
CA ALA A 63 -1.45 -12.47 -0.50
C ALA A 63 -2.24 -13.09 0.66
N GLY A 64 -3.53 -12.77 0.81
CA GLY A 64 -4.39 -13.27 1.90
C GLY A 64 -4.11 -12.61 3.25
N VAL A 65 -3.52 -11.42 3.25
CA VAL A 65 -3.12 -10.70 4.47
C VAL A 65 -4.08 -9.54 4.72
N ASP A 66 -4.52 -9.37 5.97
CA ASP A 66 -5.30 -8.20 6.41
C ASP A 66 -4.37 -6.98 6.54
N PRO A 67 -4.62 -5.86 5.82
CA PRO A 67 -3.81 -4.65 5.96
C PRO A 67 -3.97 -3.96 7.33
N MET A 68 -5.07 -4.18 8.03
CA MET A 68 -5.40 -3.45 9.25
C MET A 68 -4.34 -3.53 10.35
N PRO A 69 -3.76 -4.72 10.67
CA PRO A 69 -2.67 -4.80 11.65
C PRO A 69 -1.45 -3.96 11.26
N TYR A 70 -1.12 -3.88 9.97
CA TYR A 70 0.00 -3.05 9.49
C TYR A 70 -0.26 -1.57 9.72
N LEU A 71 -1.45 -1.08 9.36
CA LEU A 71 -1.83 0.34 9.48
C LEU A 71 -1.86 0.81 10.95
N VAL A 72 -2.35 -0.06 11.85
CA VAL A 72 -2.50 0.28 13.28
C VAL A 72 -1.18 0.16 14.03
N ASN A 73 -0.38 -0.88 13.74
CA ASN A 73 0.85 -1.16 14.50
C ASN A 73 2.08 -0.38 14.03
N HIS A 74 1.99 0.26 12.83
CA HIS A 74 3.09 1.07 12.29
C HIS A 74 2.60 2.49 11.95
N PRO A 75 2.21 3.29 12.97
CA PRO A 75 1.65 4.63 12.75
C PRO A 75 2.64 5.54 12.01
N GLY A 76 2.11 6.30 11.06
CA GLY A 76 2.88 7.28 10.29
C GLY A 76 3.83 6.69 9.22
N ARG A 77 3.82 5.37 9.01
CA ARG A 77 4.73 4.71 8.06
C ARG A 77 4.20 4.61 6.63
N PHE A 78 2.90 4.83 6.42
CA PHE A 78 2.23 4.64 5.13
C PHE A 78 1.78 5.97 4.57
N SER A 79 2.70 6.72 3.93
CA SER A 79 2.34 8.02 3.34
C SER A 79 1.60 7.88 2.00
N MET A 80 1.68 6.73 1.36
CA MET A 80 1.09 6.48 0.04
C MET A 80 0.32 5.17 0.00
N LEU A 81 -0.71 5.14 -0.86
CA LEU A 81 -1.48 3.93 -1.17
C LEU A 81 -1.59 3.75 -2.68
N HIS A 82 -1.36 2.54 -3.17
CA HIS A 82 -1.95 2.06 -4.41
C HIS A 82 -3.35 1.53 -4.13
N VAL A 83 -4.34 2.30 -4.57
CA VAL A 83 -5.76 1.99 -4.37
C VAL A 83 -6.23 1.15 -5.55
N LYS A 84 -6.03 -0.16 -5.40
CA LYS A 84 -6.43 -1.21 -6.34
C LYS A 84 -7.43 -2.12 -5.65
N ASP A 85 -8.43 -2.62 -6.38
CA ASP A 85 -9.44 -3.52 -5.83
C ASP A 85 -9.31 -4.93 -6.40
N ARG A 86 -9.86 -5.90 -5.67
CA ARG A 86 -9.75 -7.33 -5.93
C ARG A 86 -11.12 -7.99 -5.87
N ASP A 87 -11.52 -8.69 -6.93
CA ASP A 87 -12.76 -9.47 -6.93
C ASP A 87 -12.64 -10.77 -6.09
N GLN A 88 -13.74 -11.44 -5.90
CA GLN A 88 -13.80 -12.71 -5.14
C GLN A 88 -12.97 -13.84 -5.75
N PHE A 89 -12.57 -13.73 -7.01
CA PHE A 89 -11.75 -14.73 -7.71
C PHE A 89 -10.26 -14.38 -7.72
N GLY A 90 -9.87 -13.27 -7.10
CA GLY A 90 -8.48 -12.81 -7.04
C GLY A 90 -8.06 -11.92 -8.20
N ARG A 91 -8.97 -11.53 -9.10
CA ARG A 91 -8.65 -10.66 -10.24
C ARG A 91 -8.76 -9.19 -9.82
N MET A 92 -7.90 -8.36 -10.40
CA MET A 92 -8.02 -6.92 -10.22
C MET A 92 -9.31 -6.40 -10.86
N THR A 93 -9.94 -5.42 -10.23
CA THR A 93 -11.18 -4.82 -10.71
C THR A 93 -11.21 -3.33 -10.37
N SER A 94 -12.17 -2.58 -10.91
CA SER A 94 -12.38 -1.18 -10.57
C SER A 94 -12.68 -1.02 -9.09
N VAL A 95 -12.14 0.01 -8.46
CA VAL A 95 -12.32 0.29 -7.03
C VAL A 95 -13.82 0.41 -6.68
N GLY A 96 -14.24 -0.35 -5.68
CA GLY A 96 -15.62 -0.48 -5.25
C GLY A 96 -16.42 -1.59 -5.94
N SER A 97 -15.83 -2.28 -6.92
CA SER A 97 -16.46 -3.43 -7.57
C SER A 97 -15.94 -4.77 -7.02
N GLY A 98 -14.99 -4.73 -6.11
CA GLY A 98 -14.35 -5.89 -5.51
C GLY A 98 -14.75 -6.14 -4.06
N THR A 99 -13.81 -6.67 -3.30
CA THR A 99 -14.03 -7.15 -1.93
C THR A 99 -13.26 -6.39 -0.86
N ILE A 100 -12.39 -5.45 -1.25
CA ILE A 100 -11.60 -4.67 -0.31
C ILE A 100 -12.47 -3.63 0.39
N ASN A 101 -12.42 -3.60 1.72
CA ASN A 101 -13.19 -2.63 2.51
C ASN A 101 -12.42 -1.31 2.64
N PHE A 102 -12.56 -0.46 1.64
CA PHE A 102 -11.90 0.84 1.60
C PHE A 102 -12.33 1.77 2.74
N SER A 103 -13.61 1.77 3.16
CA SER A 103 -14.08 2.59 4.28
C SER A 103 -13.31 2.29 5.56
N LYS A 104 -13.11 1.00 5.86
CA LYS A 104 -12.34 0.56 7.04
C LYS A 104 -10.88 0.99 6.96
N ILE A 105 -10.27 0.92 5.77
CA ILE A 105 -8.88 1.30 5.53
C ILE A 105 -8.71 2.81 5.65
N PHE A 106 -9.55 3.59 4.97
CA PHE A 106 -9.46 5.06 4.98
C PHE A 106 -9.79 5.67 6.35
N ALA A 107 -10.60 4.98 7.18
CA ALA A 107 -10.79 5.37 8.58
C ALA A 107 -9.49 5.35 9.41
N GLN A 108 -8.41 4.75 8.91
CA GLN A 108 -7.09 4.75 9.54
C GLN A 108 -6.15 5.83 8.97
N ALA A 109 -6.63 6.74 8.13
CA ALA A 109 -5.79 7.67 7.39
C ALA A 109 -4.83 8.47 8.29
N ASP A 110 -5.34 9.03 9.38
CA ASP A 110 -4.54 9.81 10.34
C ASP A 110 -3.52 8.93 11.08
N THR A 111 -3.93 7.74 11.52
CA THR A 111 -3.05 6.81 12.24
C THR A 111 -1.94 6.30 11.33
N ALA A 112 -2.27 5.86 10.13
CA ALA A 112 -1.32 5.30 9.17
C ALA A 112 -0.43 6.36 8.52
N GLY A 113 -0.90 7.62 8.45
CA GLY A 113 -0.17 8.75 7.89
C GLY A 113 -0.39 8.93 6.38
N PHE A 114 -1.56 8.53 5.85
CA PHE A 114 -1.86 8.64 4.42
C PHE A 114 -1.84 10.10 3.93
N GLN A 115 -1.12 10.36 2.85
CA GLN A 115 -1.00 11.67 2.21
C GLN A 115 -1.35 11.63 0.72
N HIS A 116 -1.01 10.52 0.02
CA HIS A 116 -1.19 10.38 -1.41
C HIS A 116 -1.85 9.06 -1.78
N PHE A 117 -2.70 9.10 -2.80
CA PHE A 117 -3.49 7.94 -3.24
C PHE A 117 -3.40 7.82 -4.75
N PHE A 118 -3.00 6.64 -5.24
CA PHE A 118 -2.90 6.34 -6.66
C PHE A 118 -3.90 5.25 -7.02
N ILE A 119 -4.90 5.61 -7.82
CA ILE A 119 -5.88 4.64 -8.32
C ILE A 119 -5.25 3.92 -9.50
N GLU A 120 -5.14 2.62 -9.40
CA GLU A 120 -4.57 1.79 -10.46
C GLU A 120 -5.44 0.57 -10.76
N HIS A 121 -5.40 0.15 -12.04
CA HIS A 121 -5.93 -1.10 -12.53
C HIS A 121 -5.04 -1.57 -13.68
N ASP A 122 -4.19 -2.57 -13.44
CA ASP A 122 -3.05 -2.90 -14.33
C ASP A 122 -3.49 -3.39 -15.72
N ASN A 123 -4.59 -4.15 -15.80
CA ASN A 123 -5.08 -4.73 -17.06
C ASN A 123 -6.60 -4.55 -17.20
N PRO A 124 -7.14 -3.34 -17.22
CA PRO A 124 -8.55 -3.09 -17.41
C PRO A 124 -8.95 -3.35 -18.88
N GLY A 125 -10.15 -3.88 -19.12
CA GLY A 125 -10.70 -3.98 -20.47
C GLY A 125 -10.94 -2.59 -21.10
N ASP A 126 -11.43 -1.64 -20.29
CA ASP A 126 -11.55 -0.20 -20.60
C ASP A 126 -10.97 0.61 -19.45
N GLY A 127 -9.80 1.22 -19.65
CA GLY A 127 -9.07 1.96 -18.62
C GLY A 127 -9.79 3.24 -18.20
N PHE A 128 -10.40 3.96 -19.13
CA PHE A 128 -11.13 5.19 -18.82
C PHE A 128 -12.40 4.91 -18.02
N ALA A 129 -13.16 3.88 -18.39
CA ALA A 129 -14.34 3.46 -17.65
C ALA A 129 -13.97 2.97 -16.23
N SER A 130 -12.88 2.22 -16.11
CA SER A 130 -12.39 1.73 -14.83
C SER A 130 -11.99 2.87 -13.88
N ILE A 131 -11.20 3.85 -14.36
CA ILE A 131 -10.77 4.99 -13.56
C ILE A 131 -11.96 5.88 -13.19
N ALA A 132 -12.87 6.14 -14.12
CA ALA A 132 -14.07 6.95 -13.85
C ALA A 132 -14.95 6.32 -12.77
N SER A 133 -15.20 5.01 -12.84
CA SER A 133 -15.93 4.26 -11.83
C SER A 133 -15.23 4.29 -10.47
N SER A 134 -13.92 4.07 -10.46
CA SER A 134 -13.10 4.07 -9.24
C SER A 134 -13.11 5.42 -8.54
N ILE A 135 -12.90 6.52 -9.28
CA ILE A 135 -12.97 7.88 -8.75
C ILE A 135 -14.36 8.20 -8.21
N TYR A 136 -15.42 7.79 -8.92
CA TYR A 136 -16.78 7.99 -8.45
C TYR A 136 -17.02 7.29 -7.11
N THR A 137 -16.59 6.04 -6.97
CA THR A 137 -16.68 5.28 -5.71
C THR A 137 -15.95 5.99 -4.57
N LEU A 138 -14.69 6.38 -4.78
CA LEU A 138 -13.87 7.00 -3.72
C LEU A 138 -14.40 8.37 -3.30
N ARG A 139 -14.94 9.18 -4.23
CA ARG A 139 -15.54 10.48 -3.90
C ARG A 139 -16.82 10.38 -3.07
N ASN A 140 -17.50 9.25 -3.13
CA ASN A 140 -18.71 8.99 -2.36
C ASN A 140 -18.47 8.04 -1.17
N LEU A 141 -17.22 7.68 -0.92
CA LEU A 141 -16.84 6.82 0.20
C LEU A 141 -17.08 7.56 1.52
N GLN A 142 -17.71 6.87 2.47
CA GLN A 142 -17.90 7.35 3.83
C GLN A 142 -17.10 6.47 4.80
N PHE A 143 -16.37 7.09 5.74
CA PHE A 143 -15.53 6.40 6.72
C PHE A 143 -15.34 7.24 7.98
#